data_efed02504d4533acf29210fe49515737
#
_entry.id   efed02504d4533acf29210fe49515737
#
_cell.length_a   1.000
_cell.length_b   1.000
_cell.length_c   1.000
_cell.angle_alpha   90.00
_cell.angle_beta   90.00
_cell.angle_gamma   90.00
#
_symmetry.space_group_name_H-M   'P 1'
#
loop_
_entity.id
_entity.type
_entity.pdbx_description
1 polymer ?
#
loop_
_entity_poly.entity_id
_entity_poly.type
_entity_poly.pdbx_seq_one_letter_code
_entity_poly.pdbx_strand_id
1 'polypeptide(L)'
;MSLGMIGQKAGMTRIFDSTGISVSVTAISVTPNQITQIKTLETDGYKAVQVSYGQKKESKINKAIIGHYKKASATPGKGLMEFRLNDKEIDGLEVGKSIDLSLFKEGEHVDITGTTLGKGFQGGVKRHHFKTQDATHGNSLSHRALGSTGQCQDPGRVFKGKKMAGQLGNVRNTIQNLVIVKILLEENTILVKGSIPGHDGSDVIIKPTRKKYTPKEILTKQSVKNEDIKETKAADPSAQDSKKEVEKTTESETAKESKE
;
A
#
# COMPACT_ATOMS: atom_id res chain seq x y z
N MET A 1 10.07 15.03 1.98
CA MET A 1 9.89 13.83 1.15
C MET A 1 10.44 12.68 1.95
N SER A 2 10.00 11.44 1.78
CA SER A 2 10.43 10.32 2.61
C SER A 2 11.22 9.30 1.80
N LEU A 3 12.21 8.69 2.46
CA LEU A 3 12.94 7.55 1.92
C LEU A 3 11.94 6.41 1.68
N GLY A 4 12.13 5.68 0.62
CA GLY A 4 11.31 4.52 0.26
C GLY A 4 12.18 3.36 -0.17
N MET A 5 11.53 2.25 -0.50
CA MET A 5 12.18 1.05 -1.02
C MET A 5 11.54 0.62 -2.33
N ILE A 6 12.28 -0.14 -3.10
CA ILE A 6 11.81 -0.73 -4.35
C ILE A 6 11.79 -2.24 -4.17
N GLY A 7 10.62 -2.81 -4.41
CA GLY A 7 10.40 -4.25 -4.38
C GLY A 7 9.77 -4.75 -5.67
N GLN A 8 9.50 -6.03 -5.71
CA GLN A 8 8.85 -6.72 -6.81
C GLN A 8 7.54 -7.34 -6.32
N LYS A 9 6.45 -7.11 -7.03
CA LYS A 9 5.17 -7.74 -6.73
C LYS A 9 5.30 -9.25 -6.93
N ALA A 10 5.13 -10.03 -5.87
CA ALA A 10 5.17 -11.48 -5.94
C ALA A 10 3.82 -12.09 -6.33
N GLY A 11 2.73 -11.51 -5.81
CA GLY A 11 1.37 -12.00 -6.06
C GLY A 11 0.40 -11.57 -4.98
N MET A 12 -0.82 -12.08 -5.04
CA MET A 12 -1.84 -11.84 -4.02
C MET A 12 -2.19 -13.14 -3.29
N THR A 13 -2.40 -13.03 -1.98
CA THR A 13 -2.84 -14.11 -1.12
C THR A 13 -3.83 -13.59 -0.07
N ARG A 14 -4.24 -14.44 0.83
CA ARG A 14 -5.05 -14.06 1.99
C ARG A 14 -4.38 -14.53 3.27
N ILE A 15 -4.55 -13.76 4.32
CA ILE A 15 -4.15 -14.11 5.68
C ILE A 15 -5.36 -13.98 6.58
N PHE A 16 -5.35 -14.69 7.69
CA PHE A 16 -6.39 -14.60 8.70
C PHE A 16 -5.89 -13.75 9.84
N ASP A 17 -6.71 -12.83 10.28
CA ASP A 17 -6.46 -12.04 11.47
C ASP A 17 -6.72 -12.86 12.74
N SER A 18 -6.30 -12.39 13.89
CA SER A 18 -6.54 -13.01 15.20
C SER A 18 -8.03 -13.28 15.49
N THR A 19 -8.92 -12.52 14.86
CA THR A 19 -10.39 -12.68 14.92
C THR A 19 -10.94 -13.72 13.94
N GLY A 20 -10.10 -14.37 13.12
CA GLY A 20 -10.51 -15.31 12.08
C GLY A 20 -11.03 -14.64 10.78
N ILE A 21 -10.98 -13.32 10.69
CA ILE A 21 -11.40 -12.59 9.49
C ILE A 21 -10.34 -12.74 8.39
N SER A 22 -10.78 -13.11 7.17
CA SER A 22 -9.91 -13.20 6.00
C SER A 22 -9.57 -11.81 5.46
N VAL A 23 -8.28 -11.48 5.39
CA VAL A 23 -7.76 -10.23 4.85
C VAL A 23 -7.00 -10.53 3.56
N SER A 24 -7.43 -9.93 2.43
CA SER A 24 -6.69 -10.01 1.17
C SER A 24 -5.43 -9.16 1.23
N VAL A 25 -4.28 -9.75 0.90
CA VAL A 25 -2.99 -9.08 0.93
C VAL A 25 -2.22 -9.31 -0.36
N THR A 26 -1.39 -8.35 -0.72
CA THR A 26 -0.40 -8.48 -1.78
C THR A 26 0.97 -8.65 -1.16
N ALA A 27 1.70 -9.68 -1.57
CA ALA A 27 3.08 -9.90 -1.19
C ALA A 27 4.03 -9.13 -2.12
N ILE A 28 4.96 -8.40 -1.53
CA ILE A 28 6.00 -7.65 -2.22
C ILE A 28 7.34 -8.17 -1.70
N SER A 29 8.12 -8.80 -2.58
CA SER A 29 9.50 -9.19 -2.28
C SER A 29 10.41 -7.98 -2.45
N VAL A 30 11.16 -7.64 -1.41
CA VAL A 30 12.02 -6.46 -1.36
C VAL A 30 13.44 -6.93 -1.07
N THR A 31 14.23 -7.12 -2.11
CA THR A 31 15.67 -7.32 -1.93
C THR A 31 16.29 -6.06 -1.31
N PRO A 32 17.30 -6.17 -0.44
CA PRO A 32 17.97 -5.00 0.11
C PRO A 32 18.41 -4.03 -0.99
N ASN A 33 18.02 -2.76 -0.82
CA ASN A 33 18.35 -1.72 -1.80
C ASN A 33 19.66 -1.06 -1.40
N GLN A 34 20.64 -0.96 -2.31
CA GLN A 34 21.95 -0.37 -2.01
C GLN A 34 22.01 1.09 -2.48
N ILE A 35 22.59 1.96 -1.65
CA ILE A 35 22.79 3.37 -1.97
C ILE A 35 24.00 3.46 -2.92
N THR A 36 23.75 3.99 -4.13
CA THR A 36 24.79 4.15 -5.15
C THR A 36 25.35 5.56 -5.22
N GLN A 37 24.53 6.57 -4.93
CA GLN A 37 24.96 7.97 -4.95
C GLN A 37 24.06 8.81 -4.04
N ILE A 38 24.69 9.77 -3.37
CA ILE A 38 24.00 10.83 -2.65
C ILE A 38 24.20 12.13 -3.45
N LYS A 39 23.11 12.75 -3.88
CA LYS A 39 23.09 14.00 -4.65
C LYS A 39 22.92 15.17 -3.71
N THR A 40 23.76 16.18 -3.88
CA THR A 40 23.76 17.41 -3.09
C THR A 40 23.34 18.61 -3.94
N LEU A 41 22.99 19.71 -3.29
CA LEU A 41 22.57 20.94 -3.96
C LEU A 41 23.72 21.56 -4.76
N GLU A 42 24.95 21.40 -4.28
CA GLU A 42 26.16 22.01 -4.88
C GLU A 42 26.57 21.32 -6.18
N THR A 43 26.49 19.98 -6.21
CA THR A 43 26.96 19.19 -7.37
C THR A 43 25.87 18.94 -8.40
N ASP A 44 24.65 18.65 -7.94
CA ASP A 44 23.54 18.16 -8.80
C ASP A 44 22.37 19.16 -8.89
N GLY A 45 22.36 20.23 -8.10
CA GLY A 45 21.29 21.22 -8.06
C GLY A 45 20.02 20.76 -7.31
N TYR A 46 20.01 19.55 -6.76
CA TYR A 46 18.92 19.02 -5.94
C TYR A 46 19.42 17.94 -4.99
N LYS A 47 18.65 17.70 -3.93
CA LYS A 47 18.96 16.69 -2.90
C LYS A 47 18.20 15.41 -3.16
N ALA A 48 18.93 14.30 -3.33
CA ALA A 48 18.35 12.98 -3.54
C ALA A 48 19.32 11.86 -3.15
N VAL A 49 18.78 10.70 -2.86
CA VAL A 49 19.54 9.46 -2.70
C VAL A 49 19.18 8.53 -3.85
N GLN A 50 20.18 8.10 -4.60
CA GLN A 50 20.03 7.12 -5.64
C GLN A 50 20.27 5.72 -5.06
N VAL A 51 19.35 4.81 -5.32
CA VAL A 51 19.42 3.42 -4.86
C VAL A 51 19.36 2.46 -6.04
N SER A 52 20.10 1.36 -5.92
CA SER A 52 20.00 0.23 -6.81
C SER A 52 19.05 -0.81 -6.23
N TYR A 53 18.31 -1.51 -7.09
CA TYR A 53 17.37 -2.54 -6.68
C TYR A 53 17.42 -3.76 -7.60
N GLY A 54 17.04 -4.91 -7.05
CA GLY A 54 17.05 -6.19 -7.73
C GLY A 54 18.48 -6.66 -8.03
N GLN A 55 18.60 -7.75 -8.77
CA GLN A 55 19.89 -8.31 -9.19
C GLN A 55 19.92 -8.53 -10.70
N LYS A 56 21.05 -8.25 -11.32
CA LYS A 56 21.27 -8.46 -12.74
C LYS A 56 22.69 -8.95 -12.99
N LYS A 57 22.84 -9.92 -13.89
CA LYS A 57 24.17 -10.44 -14.26
C LYS A 57 25.00 -9.33 -14.93
N GLU A 58 26.26 -9.19 -14.54
CA GLU A 58 27.16 -8.15 -15.08
C GLU A 58 27.29 -8.19 -16.60
N SER A 59 27.28 -9.38 -17.20
CA SER A 59 27.32 -9.54 -18.66
C SER A 59 26.15 -8.87 -19.42
N LYS A 60 25.06 -8.56 -18.72
CA LYS A 60 23.88 -7.88 -19.29
C LYS A 60 23.84 -6.38 -18.99
N ILE A 61 24.90 -5.82 -18.42
CA ILE A 61 24.97 -4.43 -18.00
C ILE A 61 26.01 -3.69 -18.85
N ASN A 62 25.69 -2.44 -19.20
CA ASN A 62 26.60 -1.58 -19.95
C ASN A 62 27.83 -1.22 -19.09
N LYS A 63 29.03 -1.15 -19.73
CA LYS A 63 30.31 -0.80 -19.05
C LYS A 63 30.23 0.51 -18.27
N ALA A 64 29.52 1.52 -18.78
CA ALA A 64 29.33 2.80 -18.09
C ALA A 64 28.61 2.62 -16.74
N ILE A 65 27.53 1.83 -16.70
CA ILE A 65 26.76 1.54 -15.48
C ILE A 65 27.56 0.67 -14.51
N ILE A 66 28.35 -0.30 -15.02
CA ILE A 66 29.27 -1.09 -14.18
C ILE A 66 30.29 -0.17 -13.49
N GLY A 67 30.84 0.83 -14.20
CA GLY A 67 31.74 1.83 -13.61
C GLY A 67 31.08 2.62 -12.48
N HIS A 68 29.79 2.98 -12.66
CA HIS A 68 29.00 3.66 -11.63
C HIS A 68 28.82 2.79 -10.37
N TYR A 69 28.46 1.50 -10.52
CA TYR A 69 28.36 0.56 -9.39
C TYR A 69 29.69 0.34 -8.69
N LYS A 70 30.79 0.20 -9.45
CA LYS A 70 32.14 0.05 -8.87
C LYS A 70 32.55 1.25 -8.03
N LYS A 71 32.22 2.49 -8.46
CA LYS A 71 32.49 3.71 -7.69
C LYS A 71 31.76 3.71 -6.35
N ALA A 72 30.56 3.12 -6.29
CA ALA A 72 29.74 3.02 -5.09
C ALA A 72 30.02 1.77 -4.25
N SER A 73 30.94 0.88 -4.69
CA SER A 73 31.14 -0.45 -4.07
C SER A 73 29.85 -1.26 -3.93
N ALA A 74 28.91 -1.06 -4.87
CA ALA A 74 27.58 -1.66 -4.85
C ALA A 74 27.47 -2.81 -5.85
N THR A 75 26.63 -3.81 -5.53
CA THR A 75 26.33 -4.91 -6.44
C THR A 75 25.48 -4.45 -7.62
N PRO A 76 25.73 -4.96 -8.85
CA PRO A 76 24.95 -4.59 -10.01
C PRO A 76 23.46 -4.96 -9.88
N GLY A 77 22.59 -3.95 -9.89
CA GLY A 77 21.14 -4.10 -9.79
C GLY A 77 20.42 -4.16 -11.14
N LYS A 78 19.12 -4.46 -11.10
CA LYS A 78 18.21 -4.42 -12.24
C LYS A 78 18.02 -3.00 -12.77
N GLY A 79 17.99 -2.02 -11.86
CA GLY A 79 17.81 -0.61 -12.18
C GLY A 79 18.24 0.32 -11.05
N LEU A 80 18.24 1.60 -11.37
CA LEU A 80 18.57 2.69 -10.45
C LEU A 80 17.32 3.57 -10.29
N MET A 81 17.07 4.05 -9.07
CA MET A 81 15.97 4.98 -8.78
C MET A 81 16.39 6.01 -7.74
N GLU A 82 15.79 7.19 -7.82
CA GLU A 82 16.11 8.30 -6.94
C GLU A 82 14.94 8.64 -6.03
N PHE A 83 15.26 8.85 -4.77
CA PHE A 83 14.35 9.39 -3.77
C PHE A 83 14.81 10.80 -3.40
N ARG A 84 14.00 11.82 -3.73
CA ARG A 84 14.24 13.18 -3.25
C ARG A 84 13.94 13.25 -1.76
N LEU A 85 14.89 13.75 -0.99
CA LEU A 85 14.84 13.80 0.47
C LEU A 85 15.13 15.21 0.98
N ASN A 86 14.76 15.46 2.23
CA ASN A 86 15.14 16.66 2.98
C ASN A 86 16.48 16.41 3.70
N ASP A 87 17.14 17.47 4.18
CA ASP A 87 18.43 17.38 4.85
C ASP A 87 18.42 16.37 6.01
N LYS A 88 17.43 16.47 6.89
CA LYS A 88 17.28 15.58 8.05
C LYS A 88 17.14 14.09 7.73
N GLU A 89 16.74 13.78 6.50
CA GLU A 89 16.54 12.40 6.04
C GLU A 89 17.78 11.84 5.33
N ILE A 90 18.70 12.71 4.90
CA ILE A 90 19.95 12.34 4.25
C ILE A 90 21.04 12.12 5.30
N ASP A 91 20.97 12.83 6.43
CA ASP A 91 21.93 12.71 7.51
C ASP A 91 21.96 11.26 8.03
N GLY A 92 23.15 10.65 7.99
CA GLY A 92 23.37 9.25 8.40
C GLY A 92 23.25 8.21 7.28
N LEU A 93 23.00 8.63 6.03
CA LEU A 93 23.06 7.74 4.87
C LEU A 93 24.47 7.80 4.23
N GLU A 94 25.03 6.65 3.92
CA GLU A 94 26.35 6.51 3.31
C GLU A 94 26.25 5.75 1.99
N VAL A 95 27.11 6.09 1.05
CA VAL A 95 27.23 5.36 -0.23
C VAL A 95 27.72 3.94 0.03
N GLY A 96 27.11 2.95 -0.62
CA GLY A 96 27.41 1.54 -0.44
C GLY A 96 26.57 0.84 0.66
N LYS A 97 25.92 1.58 1.54
CA LYS A 97 25.06 1.01 2.59
C LYS A 97 23.77 0.44 2.01
N SER A 98 23.33 -0.69 2.56
CA SER A 98 22.03 -1.30 2.23
C SER A 98 20.89 -0.66 3.05
N ILE A 99 19.74 -0.53 2.44
CA ILE A 99 18.49 -0.15 3.09
C ILE A 99 17.67 -1.42 3.24
N ASP A 100 17.36 -1.78 4.47
CA ASP A 100 16.64 -2.99 4.82
C ASP A 100 15.17 -2.72 5.17
N LEU A 101 14.36 -3.77 5.28
CA LEU A 101 12.94 -3.71 5.63
C LEU A 101 12.66 -3.10 7.01
N SER A 102 13.67 -2.96 7.87
CA SER A 102 13.56 -2.29 9.17
C SER A 102 13.10 -0.83 9.11
N LEU A 103 13.14 -0.24 7.89
CA LEU A 103 12.58 1.10 7.61
C LEU A 103 11.07 1.17 7.86
N PHE A 104 10.34 0.07 7.70
CA PHE A 104 8.89 -0.01 7.83
C PHE A 104 8.47 -0.76 9.09
N LYS A 105 7.29 -0.43 9.60
CA LYS A 105 6.67 -1.08 10.76
C LYS A 105 5.34 -1.71 10.38
N GLU A 106 4.97 -2.78 11.06
CA GLU A 106 3.63 -3.37 10.93
C GLU A 106 2.57 -2.38 11.38
N GLY A 107 1.43 -2.34 10.67
CA GLY A 107 0.38 -1.35 10.89
C GLY A 107 0.64 0.03 10.27
N GLU A 108 1.83 0.29 9.72
CA GLU A 108 2.16 1.55 9.07
C GLU A 108 1.42 1.70 7.74
N HIS A 109 1.10 2.95 7.39
CA HIS A 109 0.48 3.29 6.12
C HIS A 109 1.53 3.67 5.08
N VAL A 110 1.41 3.08 3.88
CA VAL A 110 2.35 3.29 2.78
C VAL A 110 1.63 3.66 1.49
N ASP A 111 2.35 4.40 0.64
CA ASP A 111 1.95 4.73 -0.72
C ASP A 111 2.75 3.85 -1.69
N ILE A 112 2.05 3.08 -2.53
CA ILE A 112 2.68 2.16 -3.46
C ILE A 112 2.48 2.64 -4.89
N THR A 113 3.59 2.85 -5.58
CA THR A 113 3.61 3.28 -6.97
C THR A 113 4.11 2.14 -7.86
N GLY A 114 3.37 1.83 -8.91
CA GLY A 114 3.76 0.85 -9.91
C GLY A 114 3.23 1.21 -11.29
N THR A 115 3.62 0.43 -12.29
CA THR A 115 3.11 0.56 -13.66
C THR A 115 1.93 -0.37 -13.85
N THR A 116 0.79 0.17 -14.24
CA THR A 116 -0.43 -0.62 -14.43
C THR A 116 -0.31 -1.59 -15.58
N LEU A 117 -1.09 -2.68 -15.54
CA LEU A 117 -1.14 -3.66 -16.63
C LEU A 117 -1.52 -2.99 -17.94
N GLY A 118 -0.68 -3.14 -18.96
CA GLY A 118 -0.96 -2.62 -20.30
C GLY A 118 -2.08 -3.42 -21.00
N LYS A 119 -3.00 -2.71 -21.62
CA LYS A 119 -4.13 -3.28 -22.37
C LYS A 119 -4.08 -2.93 -23.88
N GLY A 120 -3.01 -2.30 -24.32
CA GLY A 120 -2.82 -1.86 -25.68
C GLY A 120 -3.77 -0.72 -26.09
N PHE A 121 -3.95 -0.53 -27.40
CA PHE A 121 -4.87 0.45 -27.95
C PHE A 121 -6.31 -0.03 -27.75
N GLN A 122 -7.16 0.79 -27.16
CA GLN A 122 -8.54 0.45 -26.83
C GLN A 122 -9.50 1.51 -27.34
N GLY A 123 -10.69 1.06 -27.81
CA GLY A 123 -11.79 1.92 -28.20
C GLY A 123 -12.47 2.63 -27.02
N GLY A 124 -13.35 3.58 -27.32
CA GLY A 124 -14.06 4.39 -26.33
C GLY A 124 -14.87 3.59 -25.32
N VAL A 125 -15.46 2.48 -25.76
CA VAL A 125 -16.25 1.60 -24.87
C VAL A 125 -15.40 1.03 -23.73
N LYS A 126 -14.25 0.44 -24.02
CA LYS A 126 -13.37 -0.18 -23.02
C LYS A 126 -12.56 0.84 -22.22
N ARG A 127 -12.07 1.89 -22.94
CA ARG A 127 -11.17 2.88 -22.32
C ARG A 127 -11.91 3.87 -21.42
N HIS A 128 -13.12 4.28 -21.81
CA HIS A 128 -13.87 5.36 -21.16
C HIS A 128 -15.26 4.95 -20.68
N HIS A 129 -15.61 3.66 -20.80
CA HIS A 129 -16.92 3.10 -20.42
C HIS A 129 -18.08 3.75 -21.18
N PHE A 130 -17.89 4.05 -22.47
CA PHE A 130 -18.96 4.55 -23.31
C PHE A 130 -19.98 3.44 -23.53
N LYS A 131 -21.25 3.84 -23.64
CA LYS A 131 -22.35 2.95 -24.01
C LYS A 131 -22.14 2.48 -25.46
N THR A 132 -22.40 1.21 -25.72
CA THR A 132 -22.48 0.69 -27.09
C THR A 132 -23.76 1.15 -27.73
N GLN A 133 -23.75 1.26 -29.08
CA GLN A 133 -24.99 1.46 -29.84
C GLN A 133 -25.73 0.13 -29.97
N ASP A 134 -26.96 0.19 -30.49
CA ASP A 134 -27.84 -0.98 -30.62
C ASP A 134 -27.17 -2.07 -31.48
N ALA A 135 -27.40 -3.33 -31.11
CA ALA A 135 -26.85 -4.48 -31.84
C ALA A 135 -27.68 -4.82 -33.09
N THR A 136 -28.97 -4.39 -33.11
CA THR A 136 -29.98 -4.65 -34.15
C THR A 136 -30.75 -3.37 -34.49
N HIS A 137 -31.99 -3.46 -34.96
CA HIS A 137 -32.86 -2.33 -35.29
C HIS A 137 -32.29 -1.40 -36.34
N GLY A 138 -31.71 -1.96 -37.41
CA GLY A 138 -31.16 -1.21 -38.53
C GLY A 138 -29.77 -0.63 -38.31
N ASN A 139 -29.17 -0.81 -37.14
CA ASN A 139 -27.79 -0.40 -36.90
C ASN A 139 -26.82 -1.32 -37.67
N SER A 140 -26.01 -0.73 -38.55
CA SER A 140 -25.01 -1.43 -39.35
C SER A 140 -23.64 -0.80 -39.13
N LEU A 141 -22.62 -1.62 -38.87
CA LEU A 141 -21.19 -1.26 -38.72
C LEU A 141 -20.84 -0.34 -37.52
N SER A 142 -21.80 0.35 -36.88
CA SER A 142 -21.52 1.42 -35.92
C SER A 142 -21.66 0.98 -34.44
N HIS A 143 -21.70 -0.33 -34.16
CA HIS A 143 -22.00 -0.88 -32.82
C HIS A 143 -21.09 -0.36 -31.69
N ARG A 144 -19.83 -0.06 -31.98
CA ARG A 144 -18.84 0.40 -31.01
C ARG A 144 -18.22 1.77 -31.35
N ALA A 145 -18.88 2.53 -32.21
CA ALA A 145 -18.41 3.85 -32.63
C ALA A 145 -18.43 4.85 -31.46
N LEU A 146 -17.57 5.87 -31.57
CA LEU A 146 -17.43 6.91 -30.54
C LEU A 146 -18.67 7.80 -30.42
N GLY A 147 -19.41 7.94 -31.51
CA GLY A 147 -20.49 8.91 -31.64
C GLY A 147 -19.99 10.30 -31.99
N SER A 148 -20.76 11.34 -31.74
CA SER A 148 -20.37 12.71 -32.02
C SER A 148 -19.14 13.14 -31.25
N THR A 149 -18.21 13.79 -31.94
CA THR A 149 -16.97 14.33 -31.35
C THR A 149 -17.07 15.83 -31.03
N GLY A 150 -18.09 16.52 -31.51
CA GLY A 150 -18.31 17.95 -31.29
C GLY A 150 -19.43 18.51 -32.12
N GLN A 151 -19.54 19.82 -32.14
CA GLN A 151 -20.46 20.60 -32.98
C GLN A 151 -19.90 20.76 -34.41
N CYS A 152 -20.67 21.37 -35.32
CA CYS A 152 -20.32 21.55 -36.71
C CYS A 152 -19.38 22.75 -36.93
N GLN A 153 -19.88 23.85 -37.49
CA GLN A 153 -19.08 25.00 -37.93
C GLN A 153 -18.55 25.82 -36.73
N ASP A 154 -19.34 25.98 -35.69
CA ASP A 154 -18.94 26.64 -34.46
C ASP A 154 -18.88 25.62 -33.29
N PRO A 155 -17.73 25.41 -32.66
CA PRO A 155 -16.44 26.11 -32.68
C PRO A 155 -15.45 25.62 -33.75
N GLY A 156 -15.86 24.75 -34.70
CA GLY A 156 -15.02 24.24 -35.80
C GLY A 156 -13.83 23.37 -35.38
N ARG A 157 -13.81 22.91 -34.15
CA ARG A 157 -12.72 22.09 -33.58
C ARG A 157 -13.25 21.11 -32.53
N VAL A 158 -12.46 20.06 -32.28
CA VAL A 158 -12.69 19.15 -31.14
C VAL A 158 -12.03 19.73 -29.89
N PHE A 159 -12.75 19.81 -28.79
CA PHE A 159 -12.23 20.33 -27.54
C PHE A 159 -11.10 19.45 -26.97
N LYS A 160 -10.11 20.10 -26.36
CA LYS A 160 -9.02 19.39 -25.63
C LYS A 160 -9.61 18.51 -24.54
N GLY A 161 -9.05 17.32 -24.36
CA GLY A 161 -9.54 16.37 -23.35
C GLY A 161 -10.75 15.53 -23.78
N LYS A 162 -11.26 15.66 -25.02
CA LYS A 162 -12.30 14.77 -25.55
C LYS A 162 -11.85 13.31 -25.45
N LYS A 163 -12.69 12.49 -24.80
CA LYS A 163 -12.43 11.06 -24.60
C LYS A 163 -12.51 10.33 -25.94
N MET A 164 -11.40 9.76 -26.40
CA MET A 164 -11.26 9.03 -27.64
C MET A 164 -10.52 7.71 -27.44
N ALA A 165 -10.48 6.87 -28.47
CA ALA A 165 -9.66 5.67 -28.50
C ALA A 165 -8.18 6.00 -28.27
N GLY A 166 -7.42 5.07 -27.72
CA GLY A 166 -5.99 5.22 -27.46
C GLY A 166 -5.46 4.18 -26.49
N GLN A 167 -4.20 4.34 -26.13
CA GLN A 167 -3.51 3.45 -25.20
C GLN A 167 -4.24 3.41 -23.83
N LEU A 168 -4.47 2.19 -23.32
CA LEU A 168 -5.01 1.94 -22.00
C LEU A 168 -4.01 1.12 -21.18
N GLY A 169 -3.80 1.51 -19.94
CA GLY A 169 -2.81 0.88 -19.06
C GLY A 169 -1.37 1.22 -19.44
N ASN A 170 -0.41 0.52 -18.83
CA ASN A 170 1.03 0.79 -18.91
C ASN A 170 1.39 2.24 -18.52
N VAL A 171 0.68 2.77 -17.54
CA VAL A 171 0.88 4.09 -16.95
C VAL A 171 1.27 3.96 -15.49
N ARG A 172 2.10 4.87 -15.02
CA ARG A 172 2.45 4.97 -13.60
C ARG A 172 1.21 5.34 -12.79
N ASN A 173 0.89 4.52 -11.80
CA ASN A 173 -0.21 4.75 -10.88
C ASN A 173 0.28 4.58 -9.43
N THR A 174 -0.26 5.38 -8.54
CA THR A 174 0.05 5.32 -7.10
C THR A 174 -1.23 5.06 -6.33
N ILE A 175 -1.24 3.99 -5.56
CA ILE A 175 -2.28 3.71 -4.56
C ILE A 175 -1.76 4.21 -3.23
N GLN A 176 -2.52 5.10 -2.61
CA GLN A 176 -2.15 5.76 -1.37
C GLN A 176 -2.79 5.08 -0.17
N ASN A 177 -2.10 5.19 0.97
CA ASN A 177 -2.66 4.85 2.28
C ASN A 177 -3.02 3.37 2.45
N LEU A 178 -2.17 2.48 1.95
CA LEU A 178 -2.28 1.04 2.16
C LEU A 178 -1.62 0.65 3.48
N VAL A 179 -2.21 -0.29 4.21
CA VAL A 179 -1.71 -0.75 5.51
C VAL A 179 -0.76 -1.93 5.31
N ILE A 180 0.40 -1.89 5.95
CA ILE A 180 1.30 -3.03 6.08
C ILE A 180 0.71 -3.96 7.14
N VAL A 181 0.37 -5.18 6.76
CA VAL A 181 -0.23 -6.16 7.67
C VAL A 181 0.84 -6.94 8.40
N LYS A 182 1.88 -7.40 7.68
CA LYS A 182 2.98 -8.17 8.26
C LYS A 182 4.26 -7.97 7.46
N ILE A 183 5.39 -8.05 8.14
CA ILE A 183 6.73 -7.99 7.55
C ILE A 183 7.45 -9.30 7.86
N LEU A 184 7.82 -10.05 6.82
CA LEU A 184 8.58 -11.30 6.91
C LEU A 184 10.05 -11.00 6.60
N LEU A 185 10.84 -10.76 7.63
CA LEU A 185 12.26 -10.38 7.49
C LEU A 185 13.09 -11.51 6.86
N GLU A 186 12.84 -12.78 7.22
CA GLU A 186 13.57 -13.94 6.70
C GLU A 186 13.39 -14.10 5.17
N GLU A 187 12.20 -13.80 4.66
CA GLU A 187 11.87 -13.90 3.25
C GLU A 187 12.02 -12.57 2.49
N ASN A 188 12.42 -11.50 3.17
CA ASN A 188 12.47 -10.15 2.62
C ASN A 188 11.14 -9.74 1.95
N THR A 189 10.02 -10.03 2.60
CA THR A 189 8.68 -9.83 2.02
C THR A 189 7.80 -8.95 2.92
N ILE A 190 7.12 -8.00 2.30
CA ILE A 190 6.11 -7.15 2.93
C ILE A 190 4.73 -7.58 2.45
N LEU A 191 3.81 -7.83 3.38
CA LEU A 191 2.40 -8.11 3.10
C LEU A 191 1.58 -6.84 3.31
N VAL A 192 1.01 -6.32 2.22
CA VAL A 192 0.22 -5.09 2.20
C VAL A 192 -1.24 -5.41 1.95
N LYS A 193 -2.15 -4.79 2.71
CA LYS A 193 -3.60 -4.99 2.58
C LYS A 193 -4.10 -4.45 1.24
N GLY A 194 -4.79 -5.29 0.47
CA GLY A 194 -5.44 -4.92 -0.79
C GLY A 194 -4.58 -5.13 -2.02
N SER A 195 -5.00 -4.57 -3.15
CA SER A 195 -4.34 -4.72 -4.45
C SER A 195 -3.34 -3.59 -4.72
N ILE A 196 -2.28 -3.89 -5.48
CA ILE A 196 -1.29 -2.93 -5.94
C ILE A 196 -1.20 -2.93 -7.47
N PRO A 197 -0.78 -1.81 -8.11
CA PRO A 197 -0.69 -1.72 -9.56
C PRO A 197 0.42 -2.63 -10.10
N GLY A 198 0.21 -3.15 -11.31
CA GLY A 198 1.17 -3.95 -12.04
C GLY A 198 0.82 -5.44 -12.10
N HIS A 199 1.52 -6.17 -12.97
CA HIS A 199 1.49 -7.62 -13.05
C HIS A 199 2.43 -8.23 -12.01
N ASP A 200 2.29 -9.51 -11.75
CA ASP A 200 3.22 -10.24 -10.88
C ASP A 200 4.61 -10.24 -11.51
N GLY A 201 5.64 -9.99 -10.71
CA GLY A 201 7.00 -9.74 -11.21
C GLY A 201 7.29 -8.28 -11.61
N SER A 202 6.33 -7.35 -11.51
CA SER A 202 6.57 -5.93 -11.78
C SER A 202 7.25 -5.23 -10.60
N ASP A 203 8.07 -4.24 -10.93
CA ASP A 203 8.73 -3.42 -9.93
C ASP A 203 7.75 -2.40 -9.34
N VAL A 204 7.78 -2.25 -8.03
CA VAL A 204 6.94 -1.32 -7.27
C VAL A 204 7.78 -0.50 -6.30
N ILE A 205 7.40 0.75 -6.12
CA ILE A 205 8.04 1.69 -5.20
C ILE A 205 7.15 1.81 -3.97
N ILE A 206 7.70 1.57 -2.81
CA ILE A 206 7.04 1.67 -1.51
C ILE A 206 7.57 2.92 -0.82
N LYS A 207 6.68 3.81 -0.38
CA LYS A 207 7.04 5.01 0.39
C LYS A 207 6.11 5.15 1.58
N PRO A 208 6.58 5.66 2.72
CA PRO A 208 5.69 6.05 3.81
C PRO A 208 4.67 7.06 3.32
N THR A 209 3.42 6.94 3.76
CA THR A 209 2.36 7.85 3.34
C THR A 209 2.62 9.26 3.85
N ARG A 210 2.23 10.26 3.03
CA ARG A 210 2.28 11.67 3.44
C ARG A 210 1.00 12.14 4.10
N LYS A 211 -0.11 11.45 3.86
CA LYS A 211 -1.38 11.80 4.47
C LYS A 211 -1.37 11.36 5.93
N LYS A 212 -1.59 12.31 6.84
CA LYS A 212 -1.85 11.97 8.24
C LYS A 212 -3.14 11.17 8.27
N TYR A 213 -3.03 9.88 8.52
CA TYR A 213 -4.17 9.03 8.80
C TYR A 213 -4.47 9.12 10.29
N THR A 214 -5.56 9.76 10.64
CA THR A 214 -6.18 9.56 11.95
C THR A 214 -7.06 8.32 11.80
N PRO A 215 -6.76 7.19 12.46
CA PRO A 215 -7.69 6.09 12.51
C PRO A 215 -9.01 6.67 13.00
N LYS A 216 -10.08 6.55 12.22
CA LYS A 216 -11.43 6.70 12.77
C LYS A 216 -11.49 5.63 13.85
N GLU A 217 -11.58 6.03 15.10
CA GLU A 217 -11.94 5.11 16.16
C GLU A 217 -13.21 4.43 15.68
N ILE A 218 -13.07 3.19 15.28
CA ILE A 218 -14.21 2.32 15.09
C ILE A 218 -14.71 2.20 16.54
N LEU A 219 -15.73 2.98 16.88
CA LEU A 219 -16.57 2.76 18.05
C LEU A 219 -17.05 1.31 17.91
N THR A 220 -16.23 0.38 18.38
CA THR A 220 -16.61 -1.01 18.45
C THR A 220 -17.81 -1.01 19.38
N LYS A 221 -18.91 -1.65 18.95
CA LYS A 221 -20.13 -1.83 19.74
C LYS A 221 -19.86 -2.38 21.14
N GLN A 222 -18.62 -2.73 21.45
CA GLN A 222 -18.10 -3.14 22.76
C GLN A 222 -17.77 -1.98 23.69
N SER A 223 -17.37 -0.79 23.19
CA SER A 223 -17.18 0.39 24.07
C SER A 223 -18.51 0.96 24.54
N VAL A 224 -19.53 0.94 23.66
CA VAL A 224 -20.88 1.37 24.02
C VAL A 224 -21.52 0.42 25.03
N LYS A 225 -21.31 -0.92 24.90
CA LYS A 225 -21.78 -1.89 25.89
C LYS A 225 -21.09 -1.77 27.26
N ASN A 226 -19.85 -1.32 27.31
CA ASN A 226 -19.12 -1.16 28.57
C ASN A 226 -19.48 0.16 29.29
N GLU A 227 -19.95 1.18 28.59
CA GLU A 227 -20.49 2.41 29.19
C GLU A 227 -21.90 2.17 29.70
N ASP A 228 -22.76 1.50 28.93
CA ASP A 228 -24.11 1.11 29.36
C ASP A 228 -24.10 0.18 30.56
N ILE A 229 -23.10 -0.72 30.70
CA ILE A 229 -22.94 -1.60 31.87
C ILE A 229 -22.41 -0.83 33.11
N LYS A 230 -21.66 0.27 32.91
CA LYS A 230 -21.22 1.12 34.02
C LYS A 230 -22.34 2.04 34.52
N GLU A 231 -23.15 2.58 33.64
CA GLU A 231 -24.29 3.43 34.03
C GLU A 231 -25.41 2.61 34.68
N THR A 232 -25.70 1.38 34.20
CA THR A 232 -26.69 0.51 34.85
C THR A 232 -26.23 -0.04 36.23
N LYS A 233 -24.92 -0.12 36.50
CA LYS A 233 -24.39 -0.51 37.82
C LYS A 233 -24.35 0.66 38.83
N ALA A 234 -24.46 1.90 38.36
CA ALA A 234 -24.51 3.09 39.21
C ALA A 234 -25.92 3.46 39.65
N ALA A 235 -26.99 2.87 39.06
CA ALA A 235 -28.37 3.23 39.29
C ALA A 235 -29.16 2.31 40.25
N ASP A 236 -28.57 1.20 40.75
CA ASP A 236 -29.27 0.27 41.64
C ASP A 236 -28.48 0.05 42.94
N PRO A 237 -28.73 0.82 44.02
CA PRO A 237 -28.10 0.63 45.32
C PRO A 237 -28.66 -0.57 46.09
N SER A 238 -29.68 -1.30 45.63
CA SER A 238 -30.33 -2.42 46.32
C SER A 238 -29.67 -3.79 46.11
N ALA A 239 -28.62 -3.89 45.26
CA ALA A 239 -27.96 -5.17 44.97
C ALA A 239 -26.74 -5.47 45.85
N GLN A 240 -26.40 -4.62 46.80
CA GLN A 240 -25.26 -4.85 47.70
C GLN A 240 -25.60 -5.58 49.03
N ASP A 241 -26.86 -5.59 49.44
CA ASP A 241 -27.25 -6.28 50.66
C ASP A 241 -27.48 -7.78 50.52
N SER A 242 -27.83 -8.26 49.30
CA SER A 242 -28.04 -9.71 49.06
C SER A 242 -26.73 -10.52 48.95
N LYS A 243 -25.57 -9.88 48.73
CA LYS A 243 -24.28 -10.61 48.72
C LYS A 243 -23.65 -10.80 50.08
N LYS A 244 -24.00 -9.98 51.06
CA LYS A 244 -23.52 -10.13 52.44
C LYS A 244 -24.23 -11.20 53.22
N GLU A 245 -25.46 -11.55 52.86
CA GLU A 245 -26.20 -12.66 53.53
C GLU A 245 -25.77 -14.05 53.01
N VAL A 246 -25.36 -14.17 51.75
CA VAL A 246 -24.88 -15.43 51.14
C VAL A 246 -23.48 -15.82 51.65
N GLU A 247 -22.60 -14.86 51.92
CA GLU A 247 -21.26 -15.14 52.46
C GLU A 247 -21.32 -15.53 53.94
N LYS A 248 -22.29 -15.03 54.75
CA LYS A 248 -22.47 -15.42 56.14
C LYS A 248 -23.06 -16.81 56.32
N THR A 249 -23.83 -17.32 55.38
CA THR A 249 -24.40 -18.70 55.44
C THR A 249 -23.39 -19.75 55.03
N THR A 250 -22.46 -19.45 54.11
CA THR A 250 -21.40 -20.40 53.70
C THR A 250 -20.30 -20.56 54.76
N GLU A 251 -19.98 -19.52 55.53
CA GLU A 251 -19.00 -19.61 56.62
C GLU A 251 -19.55 -20.37 57.86
N SER A 252 -20.87 -20.45 58.05
CA SER A 252 -21.48 -21.19 59.14
C SER A 252 -21.66 -22.70 58.86
N GLU A 253 -21.67 -23.12 57.59
CA GLU A 253 -21.72 -24.54 57.23
C GLU A 253 -20.36 -25.22 57.21
N THR A 254 -19.29 -24.50 56.78
CA THR A 254 -17.90 -25.04 56.84
C THR A 254 -17.34 -25.17 58.24
N ALA A 255 -17.90 -24.47 59.25
CA ALA A 255 -17.49 -24.58 60.65
C ALA A 255 -18.18 -25.74 61.40
N LYS A 256 -19.18 -26.41 60.84
CA LYS A 256 -19.87 -27.57 61.44
C LYS A 256 -19.33 -28.92 60.92
N GLU A 257 -18.72 -28.98 59.75
CA GLU A 257 -18.13 -30.23 59.22
C GLU A 257 -16.70 -30.52 59.73
N SER A 258 -16.07 -29.62 60.49
CA SER A 258 -14.74 -29.84 61.04
C SER A 258 -14.75 -30.28 62.58
N LYS A 259 -15.91 -30.72 63.06
CA LYS A 259 -16.05 -31.16 64.48
C LYS A 259 -16.80 -32.51 64.66
N GLU A 260 -16.83 -33.33 63.61
CA GLU A 260 -17.14 -34.78 63.78
C GLU A 260 -15.96 -35.64 63.35
#